data_43ff1eaba92ba081ccd90f0d440c4188
#
_entry.id   43ff1eaba92ba081ccd90f0d440c4188
#
_cell.length_a   1.000
_cell.length_b   1.000
_cell.length_c   1.000
_cell.angle_alpha   90.00
_cell.angle_beta   90.00
_cell.angle_gamma   90.00
#
_symmetry.space_group_name_H-M   'P 1'
#
loop_
_entity.id
_entity.type
_entity.pdbx_description
1 polymer ?
#
loop_
_entity_poly.entity_id
_entity_poly.type
_entity_poly.pdbx_seq_one_letter_code
_entity_poly.pdbx_strand_id
1 'polypeptide(L)'
;MVDKSFGTHTGTGSARVQPTDIYDLASLSKTTGTVLALMKLYDKGRFNLTDKIADYLPFLQRTNKKDITIQELLYHQSGLPPGIAFYREAIDEDSYEGRLFMSRKDARHPLQLGTSTWVNPNFAFKKEYVSKVKTGDYTLQICDSLWLNPSFFKEMEKKIVDAPMKPKTYRYSDVGFILLRLLVEKLAGMPMDAYLQREFYEPMGLERTGYLPLRRFPKSEIVPSSVDRFLRKTTLQGFVHDEAAAFQGGVSGNAGLFSNAREVAQVYQMLLNGGELNGQRYLSKETCQLFTAEVSKISRRGLGFDKPDTRNQEKSPCGTHAPAKVYGHTGFTGTCAWVDPDNRLVYVFLSNRIYPDVTNRKLSRLEIREQIQDAIYDAIQNK
;
A
#
# COMPACT_ATOMS: atom_id res chain seq x y z
N MET A 1 -2.98 -25.96 7.06
CA MET A 1 -2.32 -24.79 6.43
C MET A 1 -1.40 -25.30 5.34
N VAL A 2 -1.38 -24.64 4.17
CA VAL A 2 -0.42 -24.90 3.09
C VAL A 2 0.45 -23.65 2.97
N ASP A 3 1.77 -23.81 3.07
CA ASP A 3 2.75 -22.73 2.96
C ASP A 3 3.85 -23.21 2.00
N LYS A 4 3.97 -22.58 0.83
CA LYS A 4 4.90 -23.00 -0.21
C LYS A 4 5.60 -21.82 -0.85
N SER A 5 6.91 -21.94 -1.01
CA SER A 5 7.76 -20.96 -1.68
C SER A 5 8.24 -21.50 -3.02
N PHE A 6 8.26 -20.66 -4.04
CA PHE A 6 8.64 -21.03 -5.41
C PHE A 6 9.62 -20.00 -5.99
N GLY A 7 10.54 -20.47 -6.82
CA GLY A 7 11.43 -19.61 -7.58
C GLY A 7 12.60 -19.05 -6.79
N THR A 8 13.09 -17.93 -7.25
CA THR A 8 14.28 -17.23 -6.73
C THR A 8 14.02 -15.73 -6.64
N HIS A 9 14.83 -15.00 -5.89
CA HIS A 9 14.65 -13.56 -5.67
C HIS A 9 14.69 -12.74 -6.96
N THR A 10 15.65 -13.03 -7.86
CA THR A 10 15.91 -12.19 -9.05
C THR A 10 16.07 -12.97 -10.36
N GLY A 11 15.88 -14.29 -10.35
CA GLY A 11 16.06 -15.16 -11.52
C GLY A 11 17.15 -16.20 -11.33
N THR A 12 17.56 -16.85 -12.42
CA THR A 12 18.51 -17.95 -12.41
C THR A 12 19.82 -17.57 -11.69
N GLY A 13 20.25 -18.41 -10.75
CA GLY A 13 21.51 -18.20 -10.00
C GLY A 13 21.38 -17.32 -8.76
N SER A 14 20.24 -16.70 -8.50
CA SER A 14 20.01 -15.96 -7.26
C SER A 14 19.45 -16.85 -6.13
N ALA A 15 19.40 -16.32 -4.92
CA ALA A 15 18.89 -17.02 -3.74
C ALA A 15 17.48 -17.59 -3.98
N ARG A 16 17.22 -18.82 -3.55
CA ARG A 16 15.90 -19.42 -3.55
C ARG A 16 14.99 -18.71 -2.54
N VAL A 17 13.74 -18.53 -2.93
CA VAL A 17 12.72 -17.95 -2.03
C VAL A 17 12.51 -18.86 -0.84
N GLN A 18 12.53 -18.26 0.36
CA GLN A 18 12.26 -18.91 1.64
C GLN A 18 10.91 -18.45 2.22
N PRO A 19 10.22 -19.27 3.04
CA PRO A 19 8.95 -18.86 3.68
C PRO A 19 9.09 -17.63 4.58
N THR A 20 10.32 -17.33 5.02
CA THR A 20 10.66 -16.20 5.89
C THR A 20 11.03 -14.94 5.14
N ASP A 21 11.16 -14.99 3.81
CA ASP A 21 11.54 -13.84 3.01
C ASP A 21 10.50 -12.72 3.08
N ILE A 22 11.01 -11.49 3.15
CA ILE A 22 10.22 -10.29 3.38
C ILE A 22 9.95 -9.59 2.04
N TYR A 23 8.68 -9.30 1.77
CA TYR A 23 8.19 -8.66 0.55
C TYR A 23 7.64 -7.26 0.81
N ASP A 24 7.83 -6.35 -0.14
CA ASP A 24 7.07 -5.10 -0.21
C ASP A 24 5.60 -5.43 -0.53
N LEU A 25 4.73 -5.19 0.43
CA LEU A 25 3.31 -5.52 0.32
C LEU A 25 2.54 -4.57 -0.60
N ALA A 26 3.12 -3.43 -0.98
CA ALA A 26 2.44 -2.39 -1.74
C ALA A 26 1.08 -2.03 -1.11
N SER A 27 -0.01 -2.02 -1.89
CA SER A 27 -1.34 -1.64 -1.40
C SER A 27 -1.96 -2.59 -0.36
N LEU A 28 -1.41 -3.79 -0.12
CA LEU A 28 -1.80 -4.57 1.06
C LEU A 28 -1.49 -3.84 2.37
N SER A 29 -0.57 -2.87 2.36
CA SER A 29 -0.32 -1.97 3.49
C SER A 29 -1.58 -1.24 3.95
N LYS A 30 -2.53 -0.99 3.05
CA LYS A 30 -3.81 -0.34 3.40
C LYS A 30 -4.61 -1.16 4.39
N THR A 31 -4.75 -2.45 4.13
CA THR A 31 -5.60 -3.36 4.93
C THR A 31 -4.85 -4.04 6.06
N THR A 32 -3.55 -4.33 5.87
CA THR A 32 -2.70 -4.95 6.89
C THR A 32 -2.09 -3.91 7.86
N GLY A 33 -2.21 -2.62 7.53
CA GLY A 33 -1.70 -1.49 8.32
C GLY A 33 -2.77 -0.45 8.62
N THR A 34 -2.99 0.52 7.73
CA THR A 34 -3.80 1.71 7.99
C THR A 34 -5.23 1.40 8.45
N VAL A 35 -5.93 0.50 7.76
CA VAL A 35 -7.29 0.10 8.12
C VAL A 35 -7.28 -0.60 9.47
N LEU A 36 -6.31 -1.47 9.72
CA LEU A 36 -6.17 -2.17 11.00
C LEU A 36 -6.00 -1.18 12.17
N ALA A 37 -5.16 -0.15 11.99
CA ALA A 37 -4.99 0.92 12.97
C ALA A 37 -6.29 1.71 13.20
N LEU A 38 -7.02 2.03 12.12
CA LEU A 38 -8.30 2.72 12.19
C LEU A 38 -9.38 1.87 12.86
N MET A 39 -9.45 0.57 12.58
CA MET A 39 -10.37 -0.35 13.25
C MET A 39 -10.13 -0.32 14.77
N LYS A 40 -8.88 -0.34 15.22
CA LYS A 40 -8.54 -0.25 16.65
C LYS A 40 -8.93 1.08 17.28
N LEU A 41 -8.70 2.18 16.57
CA LEU A 41 -9.11 3.51 17.05
C LEU A 41 -10.64 3.67 17.06
N TYR A 42 -11.34 3.09 16.10
CA TYR A 42 -12.80 3.02 16.05
C TYR A 42 -13.37 2.23 17.24
N ASP A 43 -12.80 1.05 17.52
CA ASP A 43 -13.15 0.24 18.71
C ASP A 43 -12.98 1.04 20.02
N LYS A 44 -11.98 1.92 20.08
CA LYS A 44 -11.72 2.79 21.22
C LYS A 44 -12.61 4.05 21.23
N GLY A 45 -13.56 4.18 20.31
CA GLY A 45 -14.46 5.35 20.20
C GLY A 45 -13.75 6.66 19.91
N ARG A 46 -12.58 6.63 19.21
CA ARG A 46 -11.76 7.83 18.98
C ARG A 46 -12.24 8.67 17.80
N PHE A 47 -13.10 8.16 16.95
CA PHE A 47 -13.73 8.86 15.83
C PHE A 47 -15.00 8.14 15.37
N ASN A 48 -15.84 8.83 14.58
CA ASN A 48 -16.96 8.26 13.86
C ASN A 48 -16.68 8.25 12.35
N LEU A 49 -17.24 7.28 11.63
CA LEU A 49 -17.05 7.16 10.17
C LEU A 49 -17.58 8.39 9.41
N THR A 50 -18.57 9.08 9.96
CA THR A 50 -19.19 10.29 9.40
C THR A 50 -18.43 11.58 9.74
N ASP A 51 -17.44 11.52 10.61
CA ASP A 51 -16.62 12.69 10.96
C ASP A 51 -15.87 13.20 9.73
N LYS A 52 -15.69 14.51 9.64
CA LYS A 52 -14.93 15.13 8.56
C LYS A 52 -13.44 15.02 8.86
N ILE A 53 -12.67 14.61 7.86
CA ILE A 53 -11.21 14.50 8.01
C ILE A 53 -10.57 15.86 8.39
N ALA A 54 -11.17 16.97 7.96
CA ALA A 54 -10.72 18.32 8.27
C ALA A 54 -10.85 18.70 9.75
N ASP A 55 -11.69 18.01 10.52
CA ASP A 55 -11.81 18.24 11.97
C ASP A 55 -10.55 17.78 12.71
N TYR A 56 -9.83 16.81 12.13
CA TYR A 56 -8.59 16.25 12.66
C TYR A 56 -7.34 16.82 11.99
N LEU A 57 -7.46 17.26 10.72
CA LEU A 57 -6.37 17.79 9.90
C LEU A 57 -6.64 19.24 9.49
N PRO A 58 -6.26 20.22 10.33
CA PRO A 58 -6.64 21.64 10.17
C PRO A 58 -6.25 22.28 8.84
N PHE A 59 -5.20 21.78 8.18
CA PHE A 59 -4.77 22.31 6.87
C PHE A 59 -5.82 22.10 5.77
N LEU A 60 -6.83 21.23 5.97
CA LEU A 60 -7.94 21.00 5.04
C LEU A 60 -9.17 21.90 5.29
N GLN A 61 -9.28 22.57 6.45
CA GLN A 61 -10.52 23.28 6.88
C GLN A 61 -10.95 24.40 5.93
N ARG A 62 -9.99 25.11 5.32
CA ARG A 62 -10.27 26.24 4.39
C ARG A 62 -10.10 25.83 2.93
N THR A 63 -10.35 24.57 2.60
CA THR A 63 -10.19 24.02 1.26
C THR A 63 -11.48 23.40 0.74
N ASN A 64 -11.53 23.03 -0.54
CA ASN A 64 -12.64 22.28 -1.10
C ASN A 64 -12.69 20.80 -0.63
N LYS A 65 -11.84 20.42 0.31
CA LYS A 65 -11.74 19.09 0.91
C LYS A 65 -12.32 19.04 2.34
N LYS A 66 -12.79 20.18 2.86
CA LYS A 66 -13.28 20.32 4.24
C LYS A 66 -14.42 19.37 4.59
N ASP A 67 -15.23 18.97 3.61
CA ASP A 67 -16.44 18.16 3.79
C ASP A 67 -16.22 16.67 3.41
N ILE A 68 -14.98 16.23 3.27
CA ILE A 68 -14.65 14.80 3.05
C ILE A 68 -14.81 14.07 4.39
N THR A 69 -15.61 13.00 4.40
CA THR A 69 -15.76 12.14 5.58
C THR A 69 -14.71 11.02 5.59
N ILE A 70 -14.43 10.48 6.78
CA ILE A 70 -13.52 9.33 6.94
C ILE A 70 -14.05 8.13 6.16
N GLN A 71 -15.37 7.90 6.17
CA GLN A 71 -16.03 6.83 5.41
C GLN A 71 -15.79 6.98 3.91
N GLU A 72 -15.89 8.20 3.35
CA GLU A 72 -15.65 8.44 1.92
C GLU A 72 -14.19 8.14 1.51
N LEU A 73 -13.22 8.40 2.40
CA LEU A 73 -11.83 8.03 2.17
C LEU A 73 -11.66 6.51 2.13
N LEU A 74 -12.25 5.79 3.11
CA LEU A 74 -12.17 4.33 3.19
C LEU A 74 -12.85 3.63 2.01
N TYR A 75 -13.94 4.18 1.48
CA TYR A 75 -14.61 3.66 0.28
C TYR A 75 -13.98 4.09 -1.04
N HIS A 76 -12.93 4.93 -1.03
CA HIS A 76 -12.39 5.56 -2.22
C HIS A 76 -13.45 6.37 -3.01
N GLN A 77 -14.29 7.14 -2.29
CA GLN A 77 -15.39 7.91 -2.85
C GLN A 77 -15.29 9.41 -2.50
N SER A 78 -14.12 9.84 -2.07
CA SER A 78 -13.87 11.22 -1.62
C SER A 78 -13.78 12.27 -2.73
N GLY A 79 -13.61 11.84 -3.99
CA GLY A 79 -13.32 12.75 -5.11
C GLY A 79 -11.86 13.17 -5.24
N LEU A 80 -10.98 12.71 -4.36
CA LEU A 80 -9.53 12.95 -4.44
C LEU A 80 -8.93 12.26 -5.67
N PRO A 81 -7.79 12.77 -6.20
CA PRO A 81 -7.09 12.11 -7.30
C PRO A 81 -6.55 10.74 -6.87
N PRO A 82 -6.30 9.81 -7.82
CA PRO A 82 -5.72 8.50 -7.53
C PRO A 82 -4.38 8.57 -6.81
N GLY A 83 -3.52 9.51 -7.23
CA GLY A 83 -2.20 9.75 -6.66
C GLY A 83 -1.72 11.16 -6.95
N ILE A 84 -0.71 11.59 -6.24
CA ILE A 84 0.03 12.84 -6.47
C ILE A 84 1.51 12.48 -6.56
N ALA A 85 2.16 12.90 -7.66
CA ALA A 85 3.59 12.69 -7.86
C ALA A 85 4.41 13.70 -7.05
N PHE A 86 4.38 13.60 -5.73
CA PHE A 86 5.03 14.55 -4.80
C PHE A 86 6.51 14.75 -5.12
N TYR A 87 7.22 13.70 -5.54
CA TYR A 87 8.64 13.74 -5.88
C TYR A 87 8.99 14.83 -6.91
N ARG A 88 8.02 15.25 -7.74
CA ARG A 88 8.23 16.31 -8.73
C ARG A 88 8.63 17.64 -8.09
N GLU A 89 8.11 17.93 -6.90
CA GLU A 89 8.44 19.14 -6.14
C GLU A 89 9.88 19.12 -5.63
N ALA A 90 10.44 17.93 -5.46
CA ALA A 90 11.82 17.76 -5.05
C ALA A 90 12.81 17.74 -6.24
N ILE A 91 12.33 17.69 -7.49
CA ILE A 91 13.17 17.76 -8.68
C ILE A 91 13.46 19.25 -9.00
N ASP A 92 14.71 19.54 -9.25
CA ASP A 92 15.14 20.85 -9.69
C ASP A 92 14.85 21.02 -11.19
N GLU A 93 13.92 21.90 -11.51
CA GLU A 93 13.46 22.14 -12.90
C GLU A 93 14.54 22.77 -13.78
N ASP A 94 15.50 23.50 -13.19
CA ASP A 94 16.63 24.09 -13.89
C ASP A 94 17.75 23.06 -14.18
N SER A 95 17.65 21.86 -13.63
CA SER A 95 18.66 20.80 -13.79
C SER A 95 18.52 19.98 -15.08
N TYR A 96 17.47 20.19 -15.87
CA TYR A 96 17.23 19.48 -17.12
C TYR A 96 16.57 20.37 -18.16
N GLU A 97 16.81 20.09 -19.43
CA GLU A 97 16.19 20.83 -20.53
C GLU A 97 14.85 20.23 -20.97
N GLY A 98 13.88 21.10 -21.25
CA GLY A 98 12.60 20.76 -21.83
C GLY A 98 11.63 20.14 -20.83
N ARG A 99 10.95 19.05 -21.21
CA ARG A 99 9.97 18.37 -20.36
C ARG A 99 10.56 17.16 -19.66
N LEU A 100 10.14 16.90 -18.42
CA LEU A 100 10.53 15.70 -17.69
C LEU A 100 9.84 14.43 -18.23
N PHE A 101 8.59 14.58 -18.71
CA PHE A 101 7.77 13.47 -19.22
C PHE A 101 7.27 13.73 -20.63
N MET A 102 7.25 12.68 -21.44
CA MET A 102 6.71 12.66 -22.81
C MET A 102 5.79 11.46 -23.02
N SER A 103 4.86 11.58 -24.00
CA SER A 103 3.96 10.48 -24.38
C SER A 103 4.60 9.47 -25.32
N ARG A 104 5.78 9.76 -25.84
CA ARG A 104 6.55 8.91 -26.77
C ARG A 104 8.04 8.96 -26.45
N LYS A 105 8.75 7.91 -26.88
CA LYS A 105 10.22 7.82 -26.76
C LYS A 105 10.89 8.84 -27.68
N ASP A 106 11.92 9.49 -27.17
CA ASP A 106 12.89 10.25 -27.95
C ASP A 106 14.28 10.16 -27.32
N ALA A 107 15.27 10.88 -27.86
CA ALA A 107 16.66 10.83 -27.37
C ALA A 107 16.81 11.30 -25.92
N ARG A 108 15.99 12.25 -25.47
CA ARG A 108 16.01 12.77 -24.09
C ARG A 108 15.13 11.95 -23.13
N HIS A 109 14.15 11.19 -23.65
CA HIS A 109 13.21 10.40 -22.87
C HIS A 109 13.33 8.91 -23.23
N PRO A 110 14.47 8.25 -22.87
CA PRO A 110 14.72 6.85 -23.23
C PRO A 110 14.02 5.84 -22.36
N LEU A 111 13.61 6.22 -21.12
CA LEU A 111 13.06 5.31 -20.13
C LEU A 111 11.53 5.33 -20.15
N GLN A 112 10.94 4.14 -20.22
CA GLN A 112 9.48 3.96 -20.15
C GLN A 112 9.08 3.68 -18.68
N LEU A 113 8.13 4.47 -18.15
CA LEU A 113 7.54 4.28 -16.82
C LEU A 113 6.13 3.70 -16.86
N GLY A 114 5.46 3.81 -17.98
CA GLY A 114 4.09 3.35 -18.16
C GLY A 114 3.76 3.14 -19.64
N THR A 115 2.53 2.75 -19.95
CA THR A 115 2.12 2.40 -21.31
C THR A 115 2.39 3.51 -22.32
N SER A 116 2.22 4.78 -21.91
CA SER A 116 2.41 5.98 -22.75
C SER A 116 3.18 7.08 -22.02
N THR A 117 4.10 6.71 -21.13
CA THR A 117 4.88 7.67 -20.34
C THR A 117 6.36 7.34 -20.45
N TRP A 118 7.09 8.24 -21.06
CA TRP A 118 8.54 8.21 -21.22
C TRP A 118 9.16 9.36 -20.44
N VAL A 119 10.35 9.18 -19.90
CA VAL A 119 10.93 10.13 -18.96
C VAL A 119 12.39 10.44 -19.25
N ASN A 120 12.76 11.70 -19.00
CA ASN A 120 14.15 12.12 -18.95
C ASN A 120 14.75 11.78 -17.58
N PRO A 121 15.74 10.87 -17.51
CA PRO A 121 16.37 10.50 -16.25
C PRO A 121 17.45 11.49 -15.80
N ASN A 122 17.81 12.47 -16.63
CA ASN A 122 18.90 13.41 -16.38
C ASN A 122 18.39 14.64 -15.65
N PHE A 123 18.18 14.54 -14.37
CA PHE A 123 17.80 15.63 -13.48
C PHE A 123 18.58 15.56 -12.17
N ALA A 124 18.58 16.65 -11.43
CA ALA A 124 19.03 16.73 -10.05
C ALA A 124 17.85 16.98 -9.10
N PHE A 125 18.00 16.59 -7.85
CA PHE A 125 17.07 17.02 -6.80
C PHE A 125 17.46 18.39 -6.26
N LYS A 126 16.46 19.14 -5.80
CA LYS A 126 16.66 20.36 -5.02
C LYS A 126 17.39 20.04 -3.75
N LYS A 127 18.52 20.73 -3.52
CA LYS A 127 19.38 20.50 -2.35
C LYS A 127 18.68 20.76 -1.02
N GLU A 128 17.63 21.59 -0.99
CA GLU A 128 16.84 21.86 0.20
C GLU A 128 16.02 20.64 0.67
N TYR A 129 15.67 19.73 -0.24
CA TYR A 129 14.83 18.57 0.06
C TYR A 129 15.56 17.24 0.07
N VAL A 130 16.53 17.04 -0.81
CA VAL A 130 17.20 15.74 -0.97
C VAL A 130 18.71 15.86 -0.90
N SER A 131 19.33 14.99 -0.10
CA SER A 131 20.78 14.85 0.07
C SER A 131 21.23 13.44 -0.23
N LYS A 132 22.49 13.30 -0.69
CA LYS A 132 23.18 11.99 -0.80
C LYS A 132 23.80 11.52 0.50
N VAL A 133 23.82 12.37 1.51
CA VAL A 133 24.42 12.09 2.82
C VAL A 133 23.40 12.36 3.91
N LYS A 134 23.34 11.45 4.88
CA LYS A 134 22.55 11.67 6.09
C LYS A 134 23.18 12.79 6.92
N THR A 135 22.37 13.77 7.28
CA THR A 135 22.74 14.85 8.22
C THR A 135 21.63 15.10 9.22
N GLY A 136 21.79 16.09 10.12
CA GLY A 136 20.74 16.49 11.06
C GLY A 136 19.42 16.89 10.40
N ASP A 137 19.47 17.48 9.20
CA ASP A 137 18.29 17.96 8.46
C ASP A 137 17.70 16.90 7.53
N TYR A 138 18.52 15.96 7.03
CA TYR A 138 18.13 14.91 6.09
C TYR A 138 18.11 13.57 6.80
N THR A 139 16.98 13.28 7.43
CA THR A 139 16.82 12.15 8.36
C THR A 139 16.02 10.97 7.80
N LEU A 140 15.22 11.20 6.74
CA LEU A 140 14.35 10.18 6.15
C LEU A 140 15.03 9.54 4.95
N GLN A 141 15.37 8.27 5.07
CA GLN A 141 16.02 7.52 3.98
C GLN A 141 15.00 7.06 2.95
N ILE A 142 15.19 7.41 1.67
CA ILE A 142 14.29 7.03 0.55
C ILE A 142 14.87 5.96 -0.36
N CYS A 143 16.19 5.75 -0.32
CA CYS A 143 16.92 4.60 -0.85
C CYS A 143 18.33 4.57 -0.24
N ASP A 144 19.19 3.66 -0.69
CA ASP A 144 20.55 3.48 -0.15
C ASP A 144 21.37 4.78 -0.08
N SER A 145 21.22 5.65 -1.08
CA SER A 145 22.07 6.84 -1.26
C SER A 145 21.31 8.17 -1.25
N LEU A 146 20.02 8.16 -0.87
CA LEU A 146 19.20 9.37 -0.86
C LEU A 146 18.45 9.54 0.47
N TRP A 147 18.53 10.75 0.98
CA TRP A 147 17.92 11.17 2.25
C TRP A 147 17.05 12.40 2.02
N LEU A 148 15.85 12.40 2.59
CA LEU A 148 14.88 13.48 2.48
C LEU A 148 14.89 14.32 3.76
N ASN A 149 14.77 15.64 3.58
CA ASN A 149 14.49 16.58 4.66
C ASN A 149 12.99 16.53 5.00
N PRO A 150 12.60 16.31 6.27
CA PRO A 150 11.19 16.30 6.70
C PRO A 150 10.42 17.59 6.37
N SER A 151 11.10 18.72 6.14
CA SER A 151 10.44 19.96 5.69
C SER A 151 9.64 19.78 4.38
N PHE A 152 9.98 18.76 3.58
CA PHE A 152 9.25 18.40 2.36
C PHE A 152 7.78 18.05 2.60
N PHE A 153 7.40 17.63 3.82
CA PHE A 153 6.01 17.34 4.15
C PHE A 153 5.09 18.54 3.98
N LYS A 154 5.60 19.76 4.13
CA LYS A 154 4.83 21.01 3.86
C LYS A 154 4.47 21.13 2.39
N GLU A 155 5.38 20.76 1.48
CA GLU A 155 5.08 20.73 0.05
C GLU A 155 4.05 19.65 -0.30
N MET A 156 4.12 18.49 0.37
CA MET A 156 3.11 17.45 0.19
C MET A 156 1.73 17.92 0.66
N GLU A 157 1.62 18.55 1.82
CA GLU A 157 0.35 19.13 2.31
C GLU A 157 -0.19 20.17 1.32
N LYS A 158 0.65 21.08 0.83
CA LYS A 158 0.28 22.07 -0.18
C LYS A 158 -0.26 21.40 -1.45
N LYS A 159 0.42 20.37 -1.97
CA LYS A 159 -0.04 19.62 -3.14
C LYS A 159 -1.37 18.90 -2.92
N ILE A 160 -1.62 18.40 -1.72
CA ILE A 160 -2.92 17.83 -1.37
C ILE A 160 -3.99 18.93 -1.35
N VAL A 161 -3.71 20.09 -0.76
CA VAL A 161 -4.62 21.25 -0.73
C VAL A 161 -4.96 21.71 -2.14
N ASP A 162 -3.97 21.84 -3.01
CA ASP A 162 -4.13 22.35 -4.38
C ASP A 162 -4.72 21.30 -5.35
N ALA A 163 -4.71 20.01 -4.98
CA ALA A 163 -5.17 18.95 -5.85
C ALA A 163 -6.66 19.14 -6.25
N PRO A 164 -7.00 19.00 -7.55
CA PRO A 164 -8.37 19.17 -8.01
C PRO A 164 -9.28 18.07 -7.49
N MET A 165 -10.48 18.44 -7.05
CA MET A 165 -11.53 17.50 -6.67
C MET A 165 -12.36 17.10 -7.90
N LYS A 166 -12.82 15.85 -7.89
CA LYS A 166 -13.78 15.29 -8.84
C LYS A 166 -15.09 14.95 -8.12
N PRO A 167 -16.17 14.64 -8.84
CA PRO A 167 -17.39 14.15 -8.21
C PRO A 167 -17.12 12.96 -7.28
N LYS A 168 -17.87 12.87 -6.18
CA LYS A 168 -17.78 11.79 -5.18
C LYS A 168 -18.32 10.46 -5.72
N THR A 169 -17.61 9.88 -6.68
CA THR A 169 -17.84 8.54 -7.24
C THR A 169 -16.69 7.62 -6.84
N TYR A 170 -16.84 6.33 -7.08
CA TYR A 170 -15.74 5.39 -6.84
C TYR A 170 -14.52 5.73 -7.71
N ARG A 171 -13.44 6.04 -7.04
CA ARG A 171 -12.12 6.25 -7.63
C ARG A 171 -11.05 5.85 -6.63
N TYR A 172 -10.37 4.75 -6.91
CA TYR A 172 -9.25 4.33 -6.07
C TYR A 172 -8.26 5.48 -5.88
N SER A 173 -7.94 5.81 -4.62
CA SER A 173 -7.09 6.95 -4.27
C SER A 173 -6.10 6.59 -3.17
N ASP A 174 -4.82 6.67 -3.48
CA ASP A 174 -3.73 6.59 -2.52
C ASP A 174 -3.66 7.83 -1.64
N VAL A 175 -4.04 9.00 -2.19
CA VAL A 175 -4.08 10.27 -1.44
C VAL A 175 -5.01 10.18 -0.25
N GLY A 176 -6.16 9.51 -0.41
CA GLY A 176 -7.08 9.27 0.71
C GLY A 176 -6.43 8.50 1.85
N PHE A 177 -5.62 7.49 1.53
CA PHE A 177 -4.92 6.69 2.53
C PHE A 177 -3.73 7.41 3.16
N ILE A 178 -3.11 8.35 2.45
CA ILE A 178 -2.11 9.27 3.03
C ILE A 178 -2.79 10.14 4.12
N LEU A 179 -3.98 10.68 3.85
CA LEU A 179 -4.75 11.44 4.85
C LEU A 179 -5.17 10.55 6.04
N LEU A 180 -5.58 9.30 5.78
CA LEU A 180 -5.95 8.34 6.83
C LEU A 180 -4.76 7.99 7.73
N ARG A 181 -3.53 7.90 7.20
CA ARG A 181 -2.33 7.78 8.05
C ARG A 181 -2.18 8.96 8.99
N LEU A 182 -2.31 10.19 8.48
CA LEU A 182 -2.21 11.40 9.32
C LEU A 182 -3.30 11.41 10.40
N LEU A 183 -4.51 10.92 10.09
CA LEU A 183 -5.57 10.73 11.06
C LEU A 183 -5.16 9.73 12.15
N VAL A 184 -4.62 8.57 11.78
CA VAL A 184 -4.14 7.57 12.74
C VAL A 184 -3.13 8.20 13.69
N GLU A 185 -2.14 8.90 13.18
CA GLU A 185 -1.08 9.53 13.98
C GLU A 185 -1.64 10.63 14.91
N LYS A 186 -2.60 11.42 14.41
CA LYS A 186 -3.30 12.43 15.22
C LYS A 186 -4.07 11.83 16.38
N LEU A 187 -4.81 10.74 16.13
CA LEU A 187 -5.65 10.09 17.13
C LEU A 187 -4.85 9.23 18.12
N ALA A 188 -3.79 8.57 17.62
CA ALA A 188 -2.92 7.73 18.43
C ALA A 188 -1.91 8.52 19.27
N GLY A 189 -1.57 9.76 18.84
CA GLY A 189 -0.54 10.59 19.47
C GLY A 189 0.89 10.05 19.25
N MET A 190 1.08 9.20 18.25
CA MET A 190 2.37 8.58 17.90
C MET A 190 2.42 8.21 16.43
N PRO A 191 3.61 7.94 15.85
CA PRO A 191 3.75 7.43 14.49
C PRO A 191 2.95 6.15 14.25
N MET A 192 2.38 6.00 13.05
CA MET A 192 1.49 4.88 12.71
C MET A 192 2.21 3.53 12.78
N ASP A 193 3.48 3.46 12.37
CA ASP A 193 4.29 2.24 12.45
C ASP A 193 4.49 1.78 13.90
N ALA A 194 4.77 2.71 14.82
CA ALA A 194 4.88 2.44 16.25
C ALA A 194 3.52 2.01 16.85
N TYR A 195 2.43 2.64 16.43
CA TYR A 195 1.08 2.28 16.89
C TYR A 195 0.71 0.84 16.48
N LEU A 196 0.95 0.50 15.21
CA LEU A 196 0.69 -0.85 14.69
C LEU A 196 1.57 -1.91 15.37
N GLN A 197 2.84 -1.61 15.58
CA GLN A 197 3.77 -2.49 16.30
C GLN A 197 3.23 -2.82 17.68
N ARG A 198 2.82 -1.80 18.45
CA ARG A 198 2.33 -1.94 19.82
C ARG A 198 0.96 -2.65 19.91
N GLU A 199 0.02 -2.29 19.06
CA GLU A 199 -1.37 -2.75 19.18
C GLU A 199 -1.60 -4.12 18.51
N PHE A 200 -0.76 -4.49 17.51
CA PHE A 200 -0.97 -5.71 16.71
C PHE A 200 0.29 -6.54 16.52
N TYR A 201 1.36 -6.01 15.90
CA TYR A 201 2.40 -6.88 15.37
C TYR A 201 3.19 -7.57 16.48
N GLU A 202 3.61 -6.86 17.50
CA GLU A 202 4.32 -7.43 18.65
C GLU A 202 3.42 -8.38 19.45
N PRO A 203 2.18 -8.01 19.87
CA PRO A 203 1.30 -8.93 20.61
C PRO A 203 0.88 -10.17 19.82
N MET A 204 0.87 -10.09 18.47
CA MET A 204 0.58 -11.24 17.59
C MET A 204 1.81 -12.09 17.30
N GLY A 205 3.00 -11.69 17.73
CA GLY A 205 4.26 -12.36 17.44
C GLY A 205 4.69 -12.24 15.97
N LEU A 206 4.33 -11.15 15.28
CA LEU A 206 4.71 -10.90 13.89
C LEU A 206 6.09 -10.24 13.84
N GLU A 207 7.12 -11.06 13.78
CA GLU A 207 8.51 -10.59 13.85
C GLU A 207 8.98 -9.90 12.55
N ARG A 208 8.43 -10.32 11.41
CA ARG A 208 8.87 -9.88 10.07
C ARG A 208 7.94 -8.85 9.43
N THR A 209 6.82 -8.55 10.07
CA THR A 209 5.88 -7.53 9.63
C THR A 209 6.27 -6.15 10.18
N GLY A 210 6.26 -5.15 9.34
CA GLY A 210 6.51 -3.77 9.74
C GLY A 210 7.00 -2.87 8.61
N TYR A 211 7.09 -1.60 8.92
CA TYR A 211 7.70 -0.60 8.06
C TYR A 211 9.22 -0.60 8.22
N LEU A 212 9.94 -0.07 7.23
CA LEU A 212 11.38 0.16 7.26
C LEU A 212 12.18 -1.10 7.65
N PRO A 213 12.04 -2.21 6.92
CA PRO A 213 12.56 -3.52 7.32
C PRO A 213 14.10 -3.53 7.48
N LEU A 214 14.83 -2.66 6.77
CA LEU A 214 16.30 -2.55 6.89
C LEU A 214 16.79 -2.08 8.27
N ARG A 215 15.88 -1.59 9.13
CA ARG A 215 16.22 -1.29 10.53
C ARG A 215 16.39 -2.56 11.38
N ARG A 216 15.86 -3.69 10.91
CA ARG A 216 15.78 -4.95 11.66
C ARG A 216 16.40 -6.14 10.93
N PHE A 217 16.43 -6.12 9.60
CA PHE A 217 16.82 -7.25 8.77
C PHE A 217 17.87 -6.87 7.73
N PRO A 218 18.82 -7.77 7.41
CA PRO A 218 19.73 -7.58 6.31
C PRO A 218 18.99 -7.69 4.97
N LYS A 219 19.55 -7.06 3.93
CA LYS A 219 18.96 -7.12 2.56
C LYS A 219 18.78 -8.55 2.05
N SER A 220 19.64 -9.49 2.45
CA SER A 220 19.56 -10.90 2.02
C SER A 220 18.24 -11.59 2.39
N GLU A 221 17.52 -11.09 3.39
CA GLU A 221 16.23 -11.62 3.84
C GLU A 221 15.04 -10.87 3.22
N ILE A 222 15.29 -9.86 2.40
CA ILE A 222 14.26 -9.02 1.77
C ILE A 222 14.31 -9.23 0.27
N VAL A 223 13.18 -9.55 -0.33
CA VAL A 223 13.09 -9.73 -1.78
C VAL A 223 13.13 -8.36 -2.48
N PRO A 224 14.01 -8.14 -3.47
CA PRO A 224 14.01 -6.90 -4.22
C PRO A 224 12.70 -6.70 -4.99
N SER A 225 12.09 -5.52 -4.88
CA SER A 225 10.80 -5.23 -5.49
C SER A 225 10.91 -4.81 -6.96
N SER A 226 11.85 -3.91 -7.28
CA SER A 226 12.05 -3.38 -8.63
C SER A 226 13.42 -2.75 -8.84
N VAL A 227 13.76 -2.44 -10.08
CA VAL A 227 14.88 -1.56 -10.43
C VAL A 227 14.32 -0.20 -10.80
N ASP A 228 14.48 0.79 -9.91
CA ASP A 228 14.09 2.17 -10.17
C ASP A 228 15.17 2.86 -11.01
N ARG A 229 14.93 2.92 -12.31
CA ARG A 229 15.88 3.54 -13.27
C ARG A 229 15.71 5.04 -13.41
N PHE A 230 14.63 5.59 -12.86
CA PHE A 230 14.28 7.00 -13.02
C PHE A 230 14.61 7.82 -11.78
N LEU A 231 13.88 7.59 -10.68
CA LEU A 231 13.86 8.51 -9.55
C LEU A 231 15.03 8.25 -8.58
N ARG A 232 15.19 7.00 -8.12
CA ARG A 232 16.20 6.62 -7.13
C ARG A 232 17.45 5.97 -7.73
N LYS A 233 17.36 5.54 -8.99
CA LYS A 233 18.45 4.98 -9.82
C LYS A 233 19.18 3.82 -9.14
N THR A 234 18.43 2.96 -8.49
CA THR A 234 18.94 1.80 -7.77
C THR A 234 17.94 0.64 -7.76
N THR A 235 18.41 -0.55 -7.38
CA THR A 235 17.51 -1.67 -7.05
C THR A 235 16.88 -1.40 -5.70
N LEU A 236 15.55 -1.45 -5.66
CA LEU A 236 14.78 -1.27 -4.43
C LEU A 236 14.66 -2.60 -3.68
N GLN A 237 15.40 -2.72 -2.59
CA GLN A 237 15.43 -3.88 -1.71
C GLN A 237 15.40 -3.41 -0.26
N GLY A 238 14.25 -3.59 0.40
CA GLY A 238 13.99 -3.06 1.74
C GLY A 238 13.56 -1.59 1.76
N PHE A 239 13.46 -0.96 0.59
CA PHE A 239 12.85 0.35 0.40
C PHE A 239 11.53 0.20 -0.35
N VAL A 240 10.49 0.92 0.09
CA VAL A 240 9.17 0.86 -0.54
C VAL A 240 9.24 1.25 -2.01
N HIS A 241 8.57 0.48 -2.88
CA HIS A 241 8.50 0.78 -4.32
C HIS A 241 7.74 2.08 -4.59
N ASP A 242 6.60 2.28 -3.92
CA ASP A 242 5.74 3.45 -4.11
C ASP A 242 6.49 4.76 -3.82
N GLU A 243 6.52 5.67 -4.80
CA GLU A 243 7.29 6.91 -4.70
C GLU A 243 6.68 7.86 -3.68
N ALA A 244 5.34 7.92 -3.59
CA ALA A 244 4.69 8.79 -2.60
C ALA A 244 4.96 8.33 -1.18
N ALA A 245 4.99 7.02 -0.94
CA ALA A 245 5.37 6.44 0.34
C ALA A 245 6.87 6.65 0.65
N ALA A 246 7.74 6.53 -0.35
CA ALA A 246 9.18 6.80 -0.18
C ALA A 246 9.43 8.25 0.26
N PHE A 247 8.74 9.21 -0.36
CA PHE A 247 8.83 10.63 0.00
C PHE A 247 8.07 10.98 1.30
N GLN A 248 7.49 10.00 1.97
CA GLN A 248 7.03 10.06 3.36
C GLN A 248 7.99 9.35 4.34
N GLY A 249 9.19 9.04 3.90
CA GLY A 249 10.18 8.33 4.71
C GLY A 249 9.92 6.83 4.83
N GLY A 250 9.10 6.25 3.94
CA GLY A 250 8.80 4.81 3.88
C GLY A 250 7.64 4.37 4.77
N VAL A 251 7.09 5.26 5.61
CA VAL A 251 5.89 4.99 6.42
C VAL A 251 4.72 5.77 5.86
N SER A 252 3.83 5.10 5.13
CA SER A 252 2.65 5.74 4.52
C SER A 252 1.40 4.89 4.69
N GLY A 253 0.23 5.54 4.55
CA GLY A 253 -1.04 4.84 4.65
C GLY A 253 -1.40 4.02 3.43
N ASN A 254 -0.86 4.37 2.25
CA ASN A 254 -1.16 3.69 0.99
C ASN A 254 -0.22 2.51 0.70
N ALA A 255 1.01 2.54 1.20
CA ALA A 255 2.07 1.56 0.97
C ALA A 255 3.18 1.66 2.02
N GLY A 256 4.20 0.79 1.96
CA GLY A 256 5.41 0.85 2.80
C GLY A 256 5.50 -0.24 3.85
N LEU A 257 4.45 -1.04 4.03
CA LEU A 257 4.51 -2.21 4.90
C LEU A 257 5.23 -3.37 4.17
N PHE A 258 6.05 -4.08 4.91
CA PHE A 258 6.76 -5.29 4.49
C PHE A 258 6.36 -6.45 5.38
N SER A 259 6.30 -7.67 4.82
CA SER A 259 5.99 -8.90 5.56
C SER A 259 6.30 -10.15 4.74
N ASN A 260 6.09 -11.31 5.34
CA ASN A 260 6.03 -12.62 4.67
C ASN A 260 4.59 -13.14 4.57
N ALA A 261 4.37 -14.19 3.79
CA ALA A 261 3.03 -14.71 3.54
C ALA A 261 2.36 -15.26 4.81
N ARG A 262 3.12 -15.90 5.69
CA ARG A 262 2.62 -16.50 6.94
C ARG A 262 2.10 -15.43 7.89
N GLU A 263 2.82 -14.35 8.08
CA GLU A 263 2.43 -13.28 9.00
C GLU A 263 1.27 -12.45 8.45
N VAL A 264 1.23 -12.20 7.13
CA VAL A 264 0.03 -11.64 6.49
C VAL A 264 -1.17 -12.55 6.74
N ALA A 265 -1.02 -13.87 6.57
CA ALA A 265 -2.12 -14.82 6.82
C ALA A 265 -2.60 -14.79 8.27
N GLN A 266 -1.71 -14.56 9.26
CA GLN A 266 -2.11 -14.42 10.66
C GLN A 266 -3.00 -13.19 10.90
N VAL A 267 -2.66 -12.04 10.28
CA VAL A 267 -3.50 -10.83 10.36
C VAL A 267 -4.89 -11.12 9.77
N TYR A 268 -4.94 -11.74 8.59
CA TYR A 268 -6.22 -12.05 7.95
C TYR A 268 -6.99 -13.18 8.65
N GLN A 269 -6.30 -14.11 9.31
CA GLN A 269 -6.93 -15.12 10.18
C GLN A 269 -7.55 -14.46 11.42
N MET A 270 -6.91 -13.46 12.02
CA MET A 270 -7.47 -12.67 13.11
C MET A 270 -8.78 -11.99 12.67
N LEU A 271 -8.81 -11.41 11.46
CA LEU A 271 -10.02 -10.79 10.90
C LEU A 271 -11.11 -11.84 10.62
N LEU A 272 -10.75 -13.01 10.07
CA LEU A 272 -11.68 -14.13 9.83
C LEU A 272 -12.33 -14.63 11.13
N ASN A 273 -11.59 -14.63 12.21
CA ASN A 273 -12.07 -15.03 13.53
C ASN A 273 -12.83 -13.89 14.25
N GLY A 274 -13.16 -12.80 13.57
CA GLY A 274 -13.88 -11.67 14.17
C GLY A 274 -13.07 -10.93 15.21
N GLY A 275 -11.78 -10.70 14.94
CA GLY A 275 -10.89 -9.90 15.76
C GLY A 275 -10.09 -10.69 16.81
N GLU A 276 -10.04 -12.01 16.71
CA GLU A 276 -9.35 -12.87 17.69
C GLU A 276 -8.29 -13.76 17.02
N LEU A 277 -7.15 -13.93 17.67
CA LEU A 277 -6.09 -14.86 17.26
C LEU A 277 -5.47 -15.50 18.51
N ASN A 278 -5.32 -16.82 18.50
CA ASN A 278 -4.69 -17.60 19.57
C ASN A 278 -5.27 -17.31 20.97
N GLY A 279 -6.60 -17.08 21.06
CA GLY A 279 -7.30 -16.79 22.32
C GLY A 279 -7.17 -15.32 22.79
N GLN A 280 -6.45 -14.48 22.06
CA GLN A 280 -6.33 -13.06 22.36
C GLN A 280 -7.22 -12.22 21.40
N ARG A 281 -7.98 -11.29 21.98
CA ARG A 281 -8.83 -10.37 21.23
C ARG A 281 -8.09 -9.06 20.93
N TYR A 282 -8.05 -8.71 19.65
CA TYR A 282 -7.43 -7.51 19.13
C TYR A 282 -8.46 -6.45 18.72
N LEU A 283 -9.60 -6.90 18.20
CA LEU A 283 -10.71 -6.06 17.72
C LEU A 283 -12.04 -6.66 18.16
N SER A 284 -13.09 -5.83 18.27
CA SER A 284 -14.45 -6.35 18.46
C SER A 284 -14.93 -7.05 17.18
N LYS A 285 -15.84 -8.00 17.35
CA LYS A 285 -16.47 -8.70 16.23
C LYS A 285 -17.29 -7.76 15.39
N GLU A 286 -17.95 -6.81 16.03
CA GLU A 286 -18.78 -5.78 15.42
C GLU A 286 -17.96 -4.88 14.48
N THR A 287 -16.79 -4.42 14.93
CA THR A 287 -15.88 -3.64 14.10
C THR A 287 -15.35 -4.44 12.92
N CYS A 288 -14.96 -5.71 13.12
CA CYS A 288 -14.55 -6.56 12.01
C CYS A 288 -15.66 -6.70 10.97
N GLN A 289 -16.89 -6.99 11.38
CA GLN A 289 -18.03 -7.12 10.49
C GLN A 289 -18.34 -5.80 9.76
N LEU A 290 -18.35 -4.67 10.47
CA LEU A 290 -18.62 -3.36 9.89
C LEU A 290 -17.62 -3.02 8.77
N PHE A 291 -16.32 -3.18 9.03
CA PHE A 291 -15.29 -2.77 8.08
C PHE A 291 -15.20 -3.69 6.86
N THR A 292 -15.54 -4.97 6.99
CA THR A 292 -15.46 -5.94 5.88
C THR A 292 -16.76 -6.09 5.10
N ALA A 293 -17.90 -5.62 5.62
CA ALA A 293 -19.19 -5.67 4.93
C ALA A 293 -19.18 -4.79 3.66
N GLU A 294 -20.03 -5.14 2.69
CA GLU A 294 -20.34 -4.28 1.56
C GLU A 294 -21.46 -3.32 1.95
N VAL A 295 -21.10 -2.10 2.33
CA VAL A 295 -22.09 -1.06 2.70
C VAL A 295 -22.09 0.14 1.74
N SER A 296 -21.14 0.22 0.81
CA SER A 296 -21.12 1.25 -0.22
C SER A 296 -22.25 1.02 -1.25
N LYS A 297 -23.03 2.09 -1.52
CA LYS A 297 -24.06 2.07 -2.58
C LYS A 297 -23.48 2.28 -3.98
N ILE A 298 -22.20 2.68 -4.09
CA ILE A 298 -21.58 3.12 -5.34
C ILE A 298 -20.60 2.06 -5.86
N SER A 299 -19.98 1.29 -4.98
CA SER A 299 -18.94 0.32 -5.33
C SER A 299 -19.07 -0.98 -4.54
N ARG A 300 -18.30 -2.00 -4.92
CA ARG A 300 -18.19 -3.28 -4.21
C ARG A 300 -17.42 -3.20 -2.89
N ARG A 301 -16.86 -2.05 -2.50
CA ARG A 301 -15.93 -1.95 -1.38
C ARG A 301 -16.59 -1.98 -0.01
N GLY A 302 -15.98 -2.70 0.92
CA GLY A 302 -16.07 -2.45 2.35
C GLY A 302 -15.16 -1.28 2.76
N LEU A 303 -15.11 -0.96 4.04
CA LEU A 303 -14.31 0.16 4.55
C LEU A 303 -12.80 -0.13 4.46
N GLY A 304 -12.20 0.21 3.32
CA GLY A 304 -10.81 -0.03 2.98
C GLY A 304 -10.52 -1.38 2.34
N PHE A 305 -11.38 -2.37 2.50
CA PHE A 305 -11.25 -3.69 1.86
C PHE A 305 -11.85 -3.69 0.45
N ASP A 306 -11.24 -4.46 -0.45
CA ASP A 306 -11.81 -4.81 -1.75
C ASP A 306 -12.60 -6.12 -1.66
N LYS A 307 -13.50 -6.37 -2.61
CA LYS A 307 -14.38 -7.53 -2.67
C LYS A 307 -14.52 -8.02 -4.12
N PRO A 308 -15.01 -9.25 -4.35
CA PRO A 308 -15.37 -9.70 -5.69
C PRO A 308 -16.37 -8.75 -6.36
N ASP A 309 -16.24 -8.54 -7.67
CA ASP A 309 -17.23 -7.81 -8.43
C ASP A 309 -18.27 -8.79 -9.00
N THR A 310 -19.35 -8.99 -8.26
CA THR A 310 -20.42 -9.92 -8.65
C THR A 310 -21.26 -9.43 -9.83
N ARG A 311 -21.14 -8.15 -10.21
CA ARG A 311 -21.86 -7.54 -11.35
C ARG A 311 -21.03 -7.57 -12.64
N ASN A 312 -19.71 -7.57 -12.50
CA ASN A 312 -18.77 -7.61 -13.63
C ASN A 312 -17.52 -8.43 -13.25
N GLN A 313 -17.57 -9.71 -13.58
CA GLN A 313 -16.49 -10.65 -13.25
C GLN A 313 -15.13 -10.25 -13.85
N GLU A 314 -15.12 -9.68 -15.06
CA GLU A 314 -13.88 -9.21 -15.72
C GLU A 314 -13.16 -8.10 -14.93
N LYS A 315 -13.90 -7.39 -14.07
CA LYS A 315 -13.36 -6.35 -13.18
C LYS A 315 -13.14 -6.83 -11.76
N SER A 316 -13.45 -8.10 -11.48
CA SER A 316 -13.22 -8.68 -10.17
C SER A 316 -11.71 -8.81 -9.90
N PRO A 317 -11.23 -8.43 -8.71
CA PRO A 317 -9.85 -8.67 -8.31
C PRO A 317 -9.64 -10.08 -7.75
N CYS A 318 -10.68 -10.91 -7.72
CA CYS A 318 -10.72 -12.27 -7.20
C CYS A 318 -10.99 -13.27 -8.32
N GLY A 319 -10.70 -14.53 -8.07
CA GLY A 319 -11.10 -15.65 -8.91
C GLY A 319 -12.62 -15.72 -9.15
N THR A 320 -13.03 -16.43 -10.18
CA THR A 320 -14.43 -16.53 -10.62
C THR A 320 -15.30 -17.31 -9.62
N HIS A 321 -14.70 -18.21 -8.86
CA HIS A 321 -15.38 -19.03 -7.84
C HIS A 321 -15.45 -18.35 -6.47
N ALA A 322 -14.88 -17.14 -6.32
CA ALA A 322 -14.87 -16.42 -5.05
C ALA A 322 -16.28 -15.96 -4.63
N PRO A 323 -16.82 -16.40 -3.47
CA PRO A 323 -18.13 -15.95 -2.98
C PRO A 323 -18.18 -14.44 -2.72
N ALA A 324 -19.36 -13.85 -2.79
CA ALA A 324 -19.60 -12.41 -2.65
C ALA A 324 -19.12 -11.83 -1.30
N LYS A 325 -19.06 -12.64 -0.24
CA LYS A 325 -18.60 -12.22 1.09
C LYS A 325 -17.08 -12.13 1.22
N VAL A 326 -16.32 -12.62 0.24
CA VAL A 326 -14.85 -12.52 0.24
C VAL A 326 -14.44 -11.05 0.35
N TYR A 327 -13.42 -10.79 1.16
CA TYR A 327 -12.83 -9.46 1.32
C TYR A 327 -11.31 -9.55 1.44
N GLY A 328 -10.63 -8.50 1.05
CA GLY A 328 -9.16 -8.45 1.09
C GLY A 328 -8.61 -7.28 0.30
N HIS A 329 -7.47 -7.46 -0.29
CA HIS A 329 -6.86 -6.44 -1.17
C HIS A 329 -5.78 -7.05 -2.08
N THR A 330 -5.45 -6.35 -3.15
CA THR A 330 -4.30 -6.65 -4.01
C THR A 330 -3.20 -5.60 -3.82
N GLY A 331 -1.96 -5.93 -4.19
CA GLY A 331 -0.82 -5.01 -4.18
C GLY A 331 -0.14 -4.92 -5.54
N PHE A 332 0.39 -3.73 -5.86
CA PHE A 332 1.02 -3.42 -7.14
C PHE A 332 2.26 -4.30 -7.42
N THR A 333 3.01 -4.66 -6.39
CA THR A 333 4.15 -5.57 -6.45
C THR A 333 3.78 -7.00 -6.83
N GLY A 334 2.49 -7.31 -6.95
CA GLY A 334 1.98 -8.63 -7.32
C GLY A 334 1.46 -9.44 -6.15
N THR A 335 1.17 -8.78 -5.05
CA THR A 335 0.67 -9.40 -3.82
C THR A 335 -0.86 -9.41 -3.78
N CYS A 336 -1.45 -10.35 -3.04
CA CYS A 336 -2.85 -10.31 -2.63
C CYS A 336 -3.07 -11.08 -1.32
N ALA A 337 -4.13 -10.71 -0.61
CA ALA A 337 -4.64 -11.48 0.53
C ALA A 337 -6.17 -11.37 0.55
N TRP A 338 -6.82 -12.52 0.69
CA TRP A 338 -8.27 -12.66 0.65
C TRP A 338 -8.76 -13.54 1.80
N VAL A 339 -9.88 -13.16 2.39
CA VAL A 339 -10.61 -13.92 3.40
C VAL A 339 -11.95 -14.33 2.85
N ASP A 340 -12.27 -15.60 2.97
CA ASP A 340 -13.59 -16.14 2.71
C ASP A 340 -14.21 -16.62 4.03
N PRO A 341 -15.20 -15.89 4.57
CA PRO A 341 -15.85 -16.27 5.82
C PRO A 341 -16.67 -17.55 5.72
N ASP A 342 -17.28 -17.83 4.54
CA ASP A 342 -18.17 -18.97 4.34
C ASP A 342 -17.38 -20.30 4.31
N ASN A 343 -16.21 -20.31 3.65
CA ASN A 343 -15.35 -21.48 3.59
C ASN A 343 -14.23 -21.49 4.65
N ARG A 344 -14.20 -20.49 5.56
CA ARG A 344 -13.15 -20.29 6.57
C ARG A 344 -11.74 -20.32 5.97
N LEU A 345 -11.59 -19.68 4.80
CA LEU A 345 -10.36 -19.69 4.03
C LEU A 345 -9.63 -18.34 4.13
N VAL A 346 -8.34 -18.41 4.32
CA VAL A 346 -7.42 -17.27 4.09
C VAL A 346 -6.47 -17.66 2.96
N TYR A 347 -6.46 -16.86 1.90
CA TYR A 347 -5.56 -17.01 0.76
C TYR A 347 -4.61 -15.83 0.68
N VAL A 348 -3.30 -16.10 0.69
CA VAL A 348 -2.25 -15.08 0.55
C VAL A 348 -1.31 -15.49 -0.58
N PHE A 349 -1.01 -14.55 -1.45
CA PHE A 349 -0.02 -14.71 -2.51
C PHE A 349 0.91 -13.50 -2.51
N LEU A 350 2.21 -13.73 -2.38
CA LEU A 350 3.25 -12.69 -2.45
C LEU A 350 4.17 -12.93 -3.65
N SER A 351 4.55 -11.88 -4.33
CA SER A 351 5.53 -11.91 -5.41
C SER A 351 6.21 -10.56 -5.59
N ASN A 352 7.29 -10.54 -6.34
CA ASN A 352 7.95 -9.31 -6.80
C ASN A 352 7.83 -9.17 -8.34
N ARG A 353 6.60 -9.30 -8.87
CA ARG A 353 6.33 -9.31 -10.31
C ARG A 353 6.93 -8.14 -11.09
N ILE A 354 7.13 -7.00 -10.41
CA ILE A 354 7.68 -5.78 -11.01
C ILE A 354 9.21 -5.76 -11.05
N TYR A 355 9.86 -6.83 -10.59
CA TYR A 355 11.31 -6.98 -10.73
C TYR A 355 11.65 -7.70 -12.05
N PRO A 356 12.66 -7.26 -12.78
CA PRO A 356 13.39 -6.01 -12.63
C PRO A 356 12.65 -4.82 -13.24
N ASP A 357 11.53 -5.05 -13.95
CA ASP A 357 10.84 -4.06 -14.78
C ASP A 357 9.38 -3.89 -14.36
N VAL A 358 9.02 -2.67 -13.98
CA VAL A 358 7.67 -2.28 -13.57
C VAL A 358 6.62 -2.49 -14.66
N THR A 359 7.03 -2.50 -15.93
CA THR A 359 6.14 -2.74 -17.09
C THR A 359 5.75 -4.21 -17.25
N ASN A 360 6.34 -5.14 -16.48
CA ASN A 360 5.98 -6.54 -16.53
C ASN A 360 4.53 -6.77 -16.05
N ARG A 361 3.67 -7.20 -16.97
CA ARG A 361 2.24 -7.46 -16.73
C ARG A 361 1.87 -8.94 -16.80
N LYS A 362 2.85 -9.85 -16.86
CA LYS A 362 2.56 -11.30 -17.04
C LYS A 362 1.62 -11.84 -15.96
N LEU A 363 1.88 -11.50 -14.68
CA LEU A 363 1.04 -11.96 -13.57
C LEU A 363 -0.44 -11.59 -13.74
N SER A 364 -0.71 -10.32 -14.07
CA SER A 364 -2.09 -9.83 -14.24
C SER A 364 -2.72 -10.29 -15.57
N ARG A 365 -1.93 -10.33 -16.67
CA ARG A 365 -2.45 -10.77 -17.97
C ARG A 365 -2.82 -12.26 -17.99
N LEU A 366 -2.10 -13.06 -17.23
CA LEU A 366 -2.34 -14.50 -17.09
C LEU A 366 -3.24 -14.81 -15.89
N GLU A 367 -3.74 -13.81 -15.19
CA GLU A 367 -4.67 -13.96 -14.05
C GLU A 367 -4.21 -15.00 -13.00
N ILE A 368 -2.88 -15.06 -12.76
CA ILE A 368 -2.27 -16.14 -11.96
C ILE A 368 -2.84 -16.22 -10.54
N ARG A 369 -3.07 -15.06 -9.90
CA ARG A 369 -3.60 -15.01 -8.52
C ARG A 369 -5.04 -15.49 -8.48
N GLU A 370 -5.82 -15.09 -9.46
CA GLU A 370 -7.21 -15.42 -9.66
C GLU A 370 -7.37 -16.93 -9.96
N GLN A 371 -6.56 -17.48 -10.88
CA GLN A 371 -6.54 -18.93 -11.20
C GLN A 371 -6.11 -19.80 -10.02
N ILE A 372 -5.13 -19.37 -9.23
CA ILE A 372 -4.74 -20.09 -8.01
C ILE A 372 -5.90 -20.09 -7.00
N GLN A 373 -6.60 -18.97 -6.86
CA GLN A 373 -7.77 -18.86 -5.98
C GLN A 373 -8.88 -19.83 -6.44
N ASP A 374 -9.19 -19.87 -7.73
CA ASP A 374 -10.19 -20.78 -8.29
C ASP A 374 -9.80 -22.26 -8.08
N ALA A 375 -8.53 -22.62 -8.32
CA ALA A 375 -8.03 -23.97 -8.04
C ALA A 375 -8.17 -24.38 -6.56
N ILE A 376 -8.04 -23.43 -5.62
CA ILE A 376 -8.30 -23.68 -4.21
C ILE A 376 -9.78 -23.97 -3.96
N TYR A 377 -10.69 -23.20 -4.57
CA TYR A 377 -12.14 -23.45 -4.45
C TYR A 377 -12.55 -24.79 -5.06
N ASP A 378 -12.02 -25.14 -6.23
CA ASP A 378 -12.27 -26.45 -6.85
C ASP A 378 -11.81 -27.61 -5.95
N ALA A 379 -10.66 -27.46 -5.29
CA ALA A 379 -10.17 -28.46 -4.35
C ALA A 379 -11.01 -28.57 -3.06
N ILE A 380 -11.69 -27.49 -2.63
CA ILE A 380 -12.61 -27.50 -1.48
C ILE A 380 -13.93 -28.17 -1.85
N GLN A 381 -14.46 -27.90 -3.05
CA GLN A 381 -15.76 -28.43 -3.51
C GLN A 381 -15.69 -29.93 -3.85
N ASN A 382 -14.52 -30.44 -4.24
CA ASN A 382 -14.31 -31.86 -4.58
C ASN A 382 -13.96 -32.75 -3.37
N LYS A 383 -14.09 -32.23 -2.15
CA LYS A 383 -13.96 -32.99 -0.89
C LYS A 383 -15.33 -33.38 -0.34
#